data_2526f0127734bf06834d14eecb74c8ec
#
_entry.id   2526f0127734bf06834d14eecb74c8ec
#
_cell.length_a   1.000
_cell.length_b   1.000
_cell.length_c   1.000
_cell.angle_alpha   90.00
_cell.angle_beta   90.00
_cell.angle_gamma   90.00
#
_symmetry.space_group_name_H-M   'P 1'
#
loop_
_entity.id
_entity.type
_entity.pdbx_description
1 polymer ?
#
loop_
_entity_poly.entity_id
_entity_poly.type
_entity_poly.pdbx_seq_one_letter_code
_entity_poly.pdbx_strand_id
1 'polypeptide(L)' 'MFRFYSCIFKISLCKDTTARAIVNRTVPVTNCYTVEASNGFYYDRDSHQELPFTAQMWEEMGVCIAKAIL' A
#
# COMPACT_ATOMS: atom_id res chain seq x y z
N MET A 1 1.25 -2.90 11.32
CA MET A 1 0.70 -2.32 10.30
C MET A 1 1.46 -1.93 9.05
N PHE A 2 1.84 -0.66 8.84
CA PHE A 2 2.62 -0.34 7.64
C PHE A 2 4.03 -0.92 7.75
N ARG A 3 4.46 -1.60 6.70
CA ARG A 3 5.77 -2.25 6.67
C ARG A 3 6.65 -1.60 5.60
N PHE A 4 7.35 -0.57 5.97
CA PHE A 4 8.24 0.13 5.06
C PHE A 4 9.26 -0.80 4.40
N TYR A 5 9.84 -1.73 5.17
CA TYR A 5 10.84 -2.66 4.65
C TYR A 5 10.29 -3.69 3.66
N SER A 6 8.97 -3.83 3.58
CA SER A 6 8.32 -4.67 2.58
C SER A 6 7.92 -3.91 1.32
N CYS A 7 8.12 -2.60 1.29
CA CYS A 7 7.83 -1.79 0.12
C CYS A 7 8.85 -2.03 -0.99
N ILE A 8 8.36 -2.08 -2.22
CA ILE A 8 9.18 -2.24 -3.41
C ILE A 8 8.99 -1.01 -4.29
N PHE A 9 10.06 -0.25 -4.47
CA PHE A 9 10.04 0.99 -5.25
C PHE A 9 10.53 0.80 -6.68
N LYS A 10 11.17 -0.32 -6.95
CA LYS A 10 11.66 -0.68 -8.28
C LYS A 10 10.59 -1.39 -9.08
N ILE A 11 10.48 -1.08 -10.37
CA ILE A 11 9.57 -1.77 -11.28
C ILE A 11 10.31 -2.95 -11.91
N SER A 12 9.82 -4.17 -11.67
CA SER A 12 10.36 -5.37 -12.31
C SER A 12 9.80 -5.51 -13.72
N LEU A 13 10.52 -6.23 -14.59
CA LEU A 13 10.13 -6.41 -15.99
C LEU A 13 8.76 -7.06 -16.13
N CYS A 14 8.43 -8.03 -15.26
CA CYS A 14 7.15 -8.71 -15.30
C CYS A 14 5.97 -7.83 -14.87
N LYS A 15 6.24 -6.64 -14.32
CA LYS A 15 5.23 -5.70 -13.84
C LYS A 15 5.26 -4.36 -14.58
N ASP A 16 5.91 -4.30 -15.72
CA ASP A 16 6.02 -3.05 -16.48
C ASP A 16 4.74 -2.65 -17.21
N THR A 17 3.75 -3.53 -17.28
CA THR A 17 2.41 -3.25 -17.82
C THR A 17 1.37 -2.89 -16.75
N THR A 18 1.75 -2.82 -15.49
CA THR A 18 0.84 -2.39 -14.42
C THR A 18 0.50 -0.90 -14.53
N ALA A 19 -0.63 -0.50 -13.96
CA ALA A 19 -1.08 0.89 -13.98
C ALA A 19 0.00 1.84 -13.45
N ARG A 20 0.63 1.48 -12.33
CA ARG A 20 1.71 2.30 -11.74
C ARG A 20 2.87 2.51 -12.72
N ALA A 21 3.30 1.44 -13.37
CA ALA A 21 4.42 1.50 -14.29
C ALA A 21 4.08 2.34 -15.53
N ILE A 22 2.89 2.16 -16.09
CA ILE A 22 2.42 2.88 -17.27
C ILE A 22 2.25 4.37 -16.96
N VAL A 23 1.59 4.70 -15.87
CA VAL A 23 1.40 6.10 -15.46
C VAL A 23 2.74 6.79 -15.21
N ASN A 24 3.67 6.09 -14.53
CA ASN A 24 4.99 6.65 -14.27
C ASN A 24 5.77 6.99 -15.52
N ARG A 25 5.59 6.21 -16.61
CA ARG A 25 6.27 6.45 -17.89
C ARG A 25 5.60 7.49 -18.75
N THR A 26 4.28 7.61 -18.69
CA THR A 26 3.48 8.40 -19.63
C THR A 26 3.03 9.75 -19.09
N VAL A 27 2.99 9.90 -17.77
CA VAL A 27 2.54 11.12 -17.10
C VAL A 27 3.72 11.69 -16.30
N PRO A 28 3.99 13.01 -16.35
CA PRO A 28 5.12 13.62 -15.62
C PRO A 28 4.79 13.76 -14.13
N VAL A 29 4.70 12.64 -13.42
CA VAL A 29 4.48 12.59 -11.97
C VAL A 29 5.73 12.07 -11.29
N THR A 30 6.10 12.72 -10.18
CA THR A 30 7.28 12.30 -9.39
C THR A 30 6.98 11.07 -8.57
N ASN A 31 5.79 10.99 -7.98
CA ASN A 31 5.39 9.92 -7.08
C ASN A 31 4.20 9.15 -7.66
N CYS A 32 4.39 7.86 -7.87
CA CYS A 32 3.36 6.99 -8.40
C CYS A 32 3.48 5.63 -7.72
N TYR A 33 2.52 5.30 -6.88
CA TYR A 33 2.57 4.09 -6.05
C TYR A 33 1.27 3.30 -6.14
N THR A 34 1.39 1.98 -5.93
CA THR A 34 0.26 1.11 -5.61
C THR A 34 0.27 0.86 -4.11
N VAL A 35 -0.86 1.06 -3.47
CA VAL A 35 -1.05 0.75 -2.05
C VAL A 35 -1.93 -0.49 -1.95
N GLU A 36 -1.45 -1.48 -1.23
CA GLU A 36 -2.21 -2.71 -0.99
C GLU A 36 -2.44 -2.87 0.50
N ALA A 37 -3.66 -3.25 0.86
CA ALA A 37 -4.04 -3.53 2.23
C ALA A 37 -4.46 -4.98 2.37
N SER A 38 -4.25 -5.54 3.56
CA SER A 38 -4.69 -6.88 3.88
C SER A 38 -6.20 -7.03 3.73
N ASN A 39 -6.63 -8.14 3.18
CA ASN A 39 -8.03 -8.45 2.98
C ASN A 39 -8.48 -9.47 4.04
N GLY A 40 -9.17 -8.98 5.06
CA GLY A 40 -9.75 -9.80 6.12
C GLY A 40 -8.95 -9.82 7.41
N PHE A 41 -7.66 -10.14 7.35
CA PHE A 41 -6.83 -10.30 8.55
C PHE A 41 -5.49 -9.61 8.40
N TYR A 42 -4.88 -9.25 9.53
CA TYR A 42 -3.51 -8.78 9.59
C TYR A 42 -2.77 -9.46 10.74
N TYR A 43 -1.45 -9.60 10.63
CA TYR A 43 -0.62 -10.15 11.68
C TYR A 43 -0.15 -9.04 12.62
N ASP A 44 -0.53 -9.17 13.89
CA ASP A 44 -0.09 -8.26 14.94
C ASP A 44 1.20 -8.79 15.57
N ARG A 45 2.28 -8.03 15.44
CA ARG A 45 3.58 -8.43 15.98
C ARG A 45 3.64 -8.41 17.50
N ASP A 46 2.88 -7.53 18.13
CA ASP A 46 2.91 -7.38 19.59
C ASP A 46 2.25 -8.57 20.26
N SER A 47 1.11 -9.02 19.75
CA SER A 47 0.39 -10.18 20.28
C SER A 47 0.77 -11.51 19.63
N HIS A 48 1.54 -11.49 18.53
CA HIS A 48 1.88 -12.66 17.71
C HIS A 48 0.65 -13.42 17.20
N GLN A 49 -0.42 -12.70 16.86
CA GLN A 49 -1.68 -13.27 16.40
C GLN A 49 -2.16 -12.63 15.13
N GLU A 50 -2.94 -13.38 14.35
CA GLU A 50 -3.73 -12.82 13.26
C GLU A 50 -5.00 -12.21 13.83
N LEU A 51 -5.23 -10.94 13.56
CA LEU A 51 -6.40 -10.21 14.01
C LEU A 51 -7.28 -9.81 12.82
N PRO A 52 -8.61 -9.73 12.99
CA PRO A 52 -9.50 -9.32 11.92
C PRO A 52 -9.30 -7.86 11.56
N PHE A 53 -9.31 -7.58 10.25
CA PHE A 53 -9.24 -6.22 9.73
C PHE A 53 -10.67 -5.69 9.62
N THR A 54 -11.06 -4.76 10.48
CA THR A 54 -12.43 -4.23 10.52
C THR A 54 -12.64 -3.13 9.48
N ALA A 55 -13.90 -2.87 9.13
CA ALA A 55 -14.25 -1.76 8.24
C ALA A 55 -13.78 -0.42 8.79
N GLN A 56 -13.88 -0.22 10.10
CA GLN A 56 -13.38 0.99 10.74
C GLN A 56 -11.87 1.15 10.55
N MET A 57 -11.10 0.07 10.64
CA MET A 57 -9.66 0.12 10.43
C MET A 57 -9.31 0.50 8.99
N TRP A 58 -10.08 0.03 8.00
CA TRP A 58 -9.89 0.44 6.62
C TRP A 58 -10.19 1.92 6.40
N GLU A 59 -11.25 2.42 7.03
CA GLU A 59 -11.60 3.84 6.98
C GLU A 59 -10.50 4.71 7.59
N GLU A 60 -10.01 4.34 8.76
CA GLU A 60 -8.92 5.03 9.45
C GLU A 60 -7.64 5.02 8.61
N MET A 61 -7.32 3.89 7.97
CA MET A 61 -6.17 3.79 7.09
C MET A 61 -6.30 4.74 5.89
N GLY A 62 -7.49 4.82 5.28
CA GLY A 62 -7.75 5.74 4.19
C GLY A 62 -7.53 7.20 4.60
N VAL A 63 -8.01 7.57 5.78
CA VAL A 63 -7.78 8.91 6.35
C VAL A 63 -6.30 9.16 6.58
N CYS A 64 -5.57 8.20 7.13
CA CYS A 64 -4.13 8.34 7.37
C CYS A 64 -3.35 8.51 6.06
N ILE A 65 -3.69 7.76 5.03
CA ILE A 65 -3.06 7.88 3.69
C ILE A 65 -3.32 9.27 3.12
N ALA A 66 -4.57 9.74 3.19
CA ALA A 66 -4.93 11.07 2.69
C ALA A 66 -4.15 12.17 3.41
N LYS A 67 -4.02 12.07 4.73
CA LYS A 67 -3.25 13.03 5.52
C LYS A 67 -1.75 12.99 5.18
N ALA A 68 -1.22 11.82 4.89
CA ALA A 68 0.19 11.68 4.52
C ALA A 68 0.51 12.31 3.16
N ILE A 69 -0.45 12.33 2.24
CA ILE A 69 -0.31 12.94 0.92
C ILE A 69 -0.46 14.45 0.98
N LEU A 70 -1.35 14.95 1.82
CA LEU A 70 -1.59 16.39 2.00
C LEU A 70 -0.52 17.03 2.90
#